data_14a8fbd947e5d56093754cc47230f0b7
#
_entry.id   14a8fbd947e5d56093754cc47230f0b7
#
_cell.length_a   1.000
_cell.length_b   1.000
_cell.length_c   1.000
_cell.angle_alpha   90.00
_cell.angle_beta   90.00
_cell.angle_gamma   90.00
#
_symmetry.space_group_name_H-M   'P 1'
#
loop_
_entity.id
_entity.type
_entity.pdbx_description
1 polymer ?
#
loop_
_entity_poly.entity_id
_entity_poly.type
_entity_poly.pdbx_seq_one_letter_code
_entity_poly.pdbx_strand_id
1 'polypeptide(L)'
;MVDLTASTQNDLAELVKSKSVKSGQVIVAEFQSAGRGRLERTFDAAPNSALLFSFFISPKRSRSDWGFIAHLAALTMHEVITADLPIKASLKWPNDILIGEKKVAGLLAQATEAGVIVGIGINVAMTKQELPVDTATSLAIAESKQLDRNLILAQFLNLFASKFTEWEEGADFVDSYSRVCATLGREVQIEVIGRANRTGIAKSINKIGALLLEDGFEVNVGDVVHLR
;
A
#
# COMPACT_ATOMS: atom_id res chain seq x y z
N MET A 1 -15.88 -12.46 2.15
CA MET A 1 -15.61 -11.76 3.40
C MET A 1 -15.59 -12.78 4.53
N VAL A 2 -14.68 -12.65 5.48
CA VAL A 2 -14.54 -13.52 6.65
C VAL A 2 -14.51 -12.66 7.91
N ASP A 3 -15.06 -13.18 9.02
CA ASP A 3 -15.07 -12.42 10.28
C ASP A 3 -13.68 -12.37 10.91
N LEU A 4 -12.93 -13.48 10.82
CA LEU A 4 -11.60 -13.64 11.41
C LEU A 4 -10.71 -14.49 10.49
N THR A 5 -9.49 -14.03 10.27
CA THR A 5 -8.40 -14.84 9.72
C THR A 5 -7.07 -14.47 10.37
N ALA A 6 -6.05 -15.28 10.16
CA ALA A 6 -4.70 -14.88 10.52
C ALA A 6 -4.23 -13.72 9.62
N SER A 7 -4.41 -13.83 8.31
CA SER A 7 -4.04 -12.79 7.35
C SER A 7 -4.68 -13.06 5.98
N THR A 8 -5.39 -12.08 5.43
CA THR A 8 -5.96 -12.14 4.07
C THR A 8 -4.89 -12.38 2.99
N GLN A 9 -3.66 -11.89 3.25
CA GLN A 9 -2.51 -12.10 2.37
C GLN A 9 -2.11 -13.58 2.34
N ASN A 10 -2.06 -14.23 3.51
CA ASN A 10 -1.74 -15.66 3.61
C ASN A 10 -2.83 -16.52 2.99
N ASP A 11 -4.09 -16.17 3.20
CA ASP A 11 -5.22 -16.91 2.62
C ASP A 11 -5.15 -16.90 1.08
N LEU A 12 -4.86 -15.75 0.46
CA LEU A 12 -4.63 -15.69 -0.98
C LEU A 12 -3.38 -16.47 -1.42
N ALA A 13 -2.30 -16.42 -0.62
CA ALA A 13 -1.09 -17.17 -0.93
C ALA A 13 -1.34 -18.69 -0.96
N GLU A 14 -2.18 -19.21 -0.07
CA GLU A 14 -2.60 -20.62 -0.09
C GLU A 14 -3.46 -20.96 -1.33
N LEU A 15 -4.36 -20.05 -1.74
CA LEU A 15 -5.13 -20.22 -2.98
C LEU A 15 -4.23 -20.20 -4.22
N VAL A 16 -3.17 -19.39 -4.23
CA VAL A 16 -2.16 -19.41 -5.30
C VAL A 16 -1.43 -20.73 -5.34
N LYS A 17 -0.95 -21.24 -4.19
CA LYS A 17 -0.25 -22.54 -4.09
C LYS A 17 -1.14 -23.70 -4.57
N SER A 18 -2.40 -23.70 -4.20
CA SER A 18 -3.38 -24.73 -4.62
C SER A 18 -3.89 -24.54 -6.05
N LYS A 19 -3.40 -23.49 -6.78
CA LYS A 19 -3.84 -23.12 -8.14
C LYS A 19 -5.36 -22.87 -8.24
N SER A 20 -5.99 -22.45 -7.14
CA SER A 20 -7.43 -22.19 -7.06
C SER A 20 -7.78 -20.71 -7.20
N VAL A 21 -6.78 -19.84 -7.26
CA VAL A 21 -6.96 -18.38 -7.34
C VAL A 21 -7.28 -17.93 -8.78
N LYS A 22 -8.13 -16.90 -8.90
CA LYS A 22 -8.40 -16.23 -10.16
C LYS A 22 -7.99 -14.75 -10.07
N SER A 23 -7.52 -14.18 -11.17
CA SER A 23 -7.26 -12.74 -11.26
C SER A 23 -8.53 -11.95 -10.93
N GLY A 24 -8.41 -10.93 -10.08
CA GLY A 24 -9.54 -10.17 -9.54
C GLY A 24 -10.14 -10.76 -8.26
N GLN A 25 -9.64 -11.89 -7.75
CA GLN A 25 -10.14 -12.43 -6.48
C GLN A 25 -9.72 -11.57 -5.30
N VAL A 26 -10.68 -11.28 -4.41
CA VAL A 26 -10.50 -10.43 -3.22
C VAL A 26 -10.90 -11.21 -1.97
N ILE A 27 -10.10 -11.11 -0.92
CA ILE A 27 -10.44 -11.56 0.44
C ILE A 27 -10.47 -10.35 1.35
N VAL A 28 -11.56 -10.19 2.09
CA VAL A 28 -11.78 -9.12 3.08
C VAL A 28 -11.97 -9.76 4.44
N ALA A 29 -11.36 -9.21 5.48
CA ALA A 29 -11.53 -9.66 6.86
C ALA A 29 -11.99 -8.51 7.77
N GLU A 30 -12.89 -8.83 8.72
CA GLU A 30 -13.25 -7.90 9.80
C GLU A 30 -12.14 -7.77 10.83
N PHE A 31 -11.37 -8.84 11.04
CA PHE A 31 -10.22 -8.85 11.93
C PHE A 31 -9.13 -9.81 11.45
N GLN A 32 -7.87 -9.42 11.61
CA GLN A 32 -6.71 -10.26 11.38
C GLN A 32 -5.93 -10.47 12.70
N SER A 33 -5.75 -11.73 13.11
CA SER A 33 -4.98 -12.07 14.32
C SER A 33 -3.47 -12.01 14.13
N ALA A 34 -2.99 -12.01 12.88
CA ALA A 34 -1.58 -11.92 12.51
C ALA A 34 -1.43 -11.15 11.19
N GLY A 35 -1.99 -9.92 11.16
CA GLY A 35 -1.89 -9.04 9.99
C GLY A 35 -0.44 -8.76 9.61
N ARG A 36 -0.12 -8.85 8.32
CA ARG A 36 1.27 -8.74 7.83
C ARG A 36 1.57 -7.35 7.30
N GLY A 37 2.73 -6.85 7.70
CA GLY A 37 3.41 -5.71 7.09
C GLY A 37 4.71 -6.15 6.39
N ARG A 38 5.53 -5.19 5.98
CA ARG A 38 6.86 -5.43 5.41
C ARG A 38 7.86 -5.77 6.53
N LEU A 39 8.96 -6.47 6.16
CA LEU A 39 10.08 -6.75 7.07
C LEU A 39 9.62 -7.33 8.42
N GLU A 40 8.74 -8.33 8.38
CA GLU A 40 8.18 -9.03 9.55
C GLU A 40 7.38 -8.14 10.53
N ARG A 41 7.08 -6.89 10.15
CA ARG A 41 6.16 -6.04 10.93
C ARG A 41 4.73 -6.55 10.82
N THR A 42 3.91 -6.22 11.81
CA THR A 42 2.47 -6.49 11.81
C THR A 42 1.67 -5.28 11.33
N PHE A 43 0.46 -5.52 10.86
CA PHE A 43 -0.57 -4.51 10.71
C PHE A 43 -1.69 -4.83 11.71
N ASP A 44 -1.70 -4.11 12.81
CA ASP A 44 -2.62 -4.35 13.91
C ASP A 44 -3.76 -3.34 13.86
N ALA A 45 -4.99 -3.82 13.99
CA ALA A 45 -6.20 -3.00 14.03
C ALA A 45 -7.24 -3.63 14.96
N ALA A 46 -7.99 -2.79 15.67
CA ALA A 46 -9.11 -3.28 16.47
C ALA A 46 -10.19 -3.88 15.54
N PRO A 47 -10.94 -4.88 16.00
CA PRO A 47 -12.01 -5.48 15.22
C PRO A 47 -13.00 -4.42 14.70
N ASN A 48 -13.43 -4.55 13.44
CA ASN A 48 -14.41 -3.66 12.78
C ASN A 48 -13.99 -2.19 12.62
N SER A 49 -12.74 -1.80 12.95
CA SER A 49 -12.27 -0.41 12.91
C SER A 49 -11.42 -0.08 11.69
N ALA A 50 -10.97 -1.09 10.95
CA ALA A 50 -10.13 -0.95 9.76
C ALA A 50 -10.76 -1.66 8.55
N LEU A 51 -10.38 -1.25 7.35
CA LEU A 51 -10.61 -2.01 6.13
C LEU A 51 -9.38 -2.86 5.84
N LEU A 52 -9.51 -4.17 5.97
CA LEU A 52 -8.44 -5.15 5.81
C LEU A 52 -8.78 -6.08 4.65
N PHE A 53 -8.02 -6.00 3.57
CA PHE A 53 -8.26 -6.86 2.42
C PHE A 53 -6.99 -7.15 1.63
N SER A 54 -7.03 -8.24 0.87
CA SER A 54 -6.01 -8.55 -0.12
C SER A 54 -6.69 -8.97 -1.42
N PHE A 55 -6.04 -8.69 -2.54
CA PHE A 55 -6.50 -9.13 -3.86
C PHE A 55 -5.36 -9.72 -4.67
N PHE A 56 -5.73 -10.59 -5.61
CA PHE A 56 -4.78 -11.23 -6.53
C PHE A 56 -5.03 -10.75 -7.96
N ILE A 57 -3.95 -10.43 -8.65
CA ILE A 57 -3.95 -10.11 -10.08
C ILE A 57 -2.88 -10.92 -10.80
N SER A 58 -3.16 -11.26 -12.06
CA SER A 58 -2.23 -11.95 -12.95
C SER A 58 -1.90 -11.02 -14.12
N PRO A 59 -0.82 -10.20 -14.02
CA PRO A 59 -0.47 -9.26 -15.07
C PRO A 59 0.02 -9.95 -16.34
N LYS A 60 -0.30 -9.35 -17.49
CA LYS A 60 0.22 -9.78 -18.80
C LYS A 60 1.57 -9.15 -19.13
N ARG A 61 1.88 -7.99 -18.52
CA ARG A 61 3.17 -7.32 -18.67
C ARG A 61 4.32 -8.16 -18.10
N SER A 62 5.53 -7.85 -18.55
CA SER A 62 6.75 -8.50 -18.08
C SER A 62 6.85 -8.48 -16.55
N ARG A 63 7.34 -9.57 -15.97
CA ARG A 63 7.55 -9.69 -14.52
C ARG A 63 8.46 -8.59 -13.95
N SER A 64 9.35 -8.05 -14.75
CA SER A 64 10.19 -6.89 -14.38
C SER A 64 9.38 -5.65 -14.04
N ASP A 65 8.18 -5.50 -14.62
CA ASP A 65 7.33 -4.32 -14.44
C ASP A 65 6.43 -4.44 -13.19
N TRP A 66 6.30 -5.64 -12.61
CA TRP A 66 5.37 -5.91 -11.52
C TRP A 66 5.68 -5.12 -10.24
N GLY A 67 6.90 -4.63 -10.09
CA GLY A 67 7.28 -3.80 -8.95
C GLY A 67 6.42 -2.54 -8.80
N PHE A 68 5.92 -1.98 -9.90
CA PHE A 68 5.08 -0.78 -9.88
C PHE A 68 3.64 -1.04 -9.41
N ILE A 69 3.17 -2.28 -9.37
CA ILE A 69 1.79 -2.63 -8.98
C ILE A 69 1.46 -2.16 -7.56
N ALA A 70 2.40 -2.27 -6.62
CA ALA A 70 2.21 -1.74 -5.27
C ALA A 70 1.98 -0.22 -5.27
N HIS A 71 2.71 0.51 -6.11
CA HIS A 71 2.60 1.97 -6.25
C HIS A 71 1.30 2.37 -6.95
N LEU A 72 0.88 1.60 -7.95
CA LEU A 72 -0.41 1.79 -8.61
C LEU A 72 -1.58 1.60 -7.63
N ALA A 73 -1.52 0.56 -6.79
CA ALA A 73 -2.51 0.34 -5.75
C ALA A 73 -2.49 1.45 -4.69
N ALA A 74 -1.31 1.92 -4.28
CA ALA A 74 -1.19 3.02 -3.32
C ALA A 74 -1.73 4.34 -3.91
N LEU A 75 -1.41 4.66 -5.16
CA LEU A 75 -1.94 5.83 -5.87
C LEU A 75 -3.47 5.77 -5.96
N THR A 76 -4.01 4.61 -6.33
CA THR A 76 -5.47 4.41 -6.42
C THR A 76 -6.15 4.62 -5.07
N MET A 77 -5.62 4.02 -4.01
CA MET A 77 -6.20 4.18 -2.68
C MET A 77 -6.06 5.62 -2.16
N HIS A 78 -4.93 6.27 -2.44
CA HIS A 78 -4.73 7.69 -2.15
C HIS A 78 -5.83 8.55 -2.79
N GLU A 79 -6.15 8.34 -4.07
CA GLU A 79 -7.20 9.09 -4.76
C GLU A 79 -8.57 8.86 -4.12
N VAL A 80 -8.91 7.60 -3.78
CA VAL A 80 -10.18 7.25 -3.15
C VAL A 80 -10.35 7.95 -1.80
N ILE A 81 -9.37 7.86 -0.92
CA ILE A 81 -9.51 8.45 0.42
C ILE A 81 -9.39 9.98 0.41
N THR A 82 -8.62 10.56 -0.53
CA THR A 82 -8.42 12.02 -0.60
C THR A 82 -9.67 12.76 -1.06
N ALA A 83 -10.54 12.10 -1.83
CA ALA A 83 -11.77 12.72 -2.34
C ALA A 83 -12.70 13.24 -1.23
N ASP A 84 -12.69 12.60 -0.06
CA ASP A 84 -13.57 12.89 1.08
C ASP A 84 -12.84 13.45 2.31
N LEU A 85 -11.55 13.82 2.17
CA LEU A 85 -10.74 14.36 3.25
C LEU A 85 -10.69 15.89 3.20
N PRO A 86 -10.78 16.58 4.37
CA PRO A 86 -10.53 18.01 4.47
C PRO A 86 -9.04 18.37 4.31
N ILE A 87 -8.15 17.40 4.55
CA ILE A 87 -6.69 17.55 4.52
C ILE A 87 -6.13 16.60 3.46
N LYS A 88 -5.13 17.07 2.71
CA LYS A 88 -4.48 16.26 1.68
C LYS A 88 -3.74 15.07 2.30
N ALA A 89 -3.97 13.88 1.75
CA ALA A 89 -3.12 12.72 1.97
C ALA A 89 -1.89 12.78 1.05
N SER A 90 -0.88 11.98 1.35
CA SER A 90 0.33 11.82 0.55
C SER A 90 0.82 10.37 0.59
N LEU A 91 1.63 9.99 -0.38
CA LEU A 91 2.28 8.67 -0.41
C LEU A 91 3.67 8.77 0.22
N LYS A 92 4.00 7.81 1.06
CA LYS A 92 5.37 7.60 1.54
C LYS A 92 5.91 6.31 0.92
N TRP A 93 6.94 6.46 0.10
CA TRP A 93 7.61 5.30 -0.49
C TRP A 93 8.15 4.38 0.63
N PRO A 94 8.04 3.05 0.48
CA PRO A 94 7.50 2.36 -0.68
C PRO A 94 5.98 2.06 -0.62
N ASN A 95 5.34 2.15 0.54
CA ASN A 95 4.07 1.43 0.74
C ASN A 95 3.09 2.05 1.75
N ASP A 96 3.31 3.28 2.18
CA ASP A 96 2.45 3.92 3.18
C ASP A 96 1.66 5.08 2.58
N ILE A 97 0.45 5.29 3.11
CA ILE A 97 -0.34 6.50 2.86
C ILE A 97 -0.39 7.29 4.16
N LEU A 98 -0.08 8.58 4.04
CA LEU A 98 -0.03 9.50 5.16
C LEU A 98 -1.14 10.55 5.07
N ILE A 99 -1.64 11.00 6.23
CA ILE A 99 -2.39 12.24 6.40
C ILE A 99 -1.57 13.12 7.35
N GLY A 100 -1.09 14.25 6.85
CA GLY A 100 0.03 14.95 7.50
C GLY A 100 1.27 14.05 7.54
N GLU A 101 1.87 13.90 8.72
CA GLU A 101 3.03 13.01 8.92
C GLU A 101 2.63 11.63 9.51
N LYS A 102 1.32 11.33 9.62
CA LYS A 102 0.82 10.11 10.27
C LYS A 102 0.29 9.11 9.27
N LYS A 103 0.64 7.85 9.49
CA LYS A 103 0.21 6.73 8.63
C LYS A 103 -1.27 6.41 8.83
N VAL A 104 -2.05 6.46 7.76
CA VAL A 104 -3.45 6.03 7.70
C VAL A 104 -3.62 4.66 7.07
N ALA A 105 -2.74 4.28 6.14
CA ALA A 105 -2.81 3.00 5.46
C ALA A 105 -1.42 2.45 5.15
N GLY A 106 -1.35 1.12 5.04
CA GLY A 106 -0.15 0.41 4.59
C GLY A 106 -0.50 -0.64 3.55
N LEU A 107 0.41 -0.86 2.61
CA LEU A 107 0.25 -1.84 1.55
C LEU A 107 1.38 -2.87 1.59
N LEU A 108 1.07 -4.10 1.15
CA LEU A 108 2.06 -5.17 1.02
C LEU A 108 1.83 -5.90 -0.31
N ALA A 109 2.75 -5.78 -1.25
CA ALA A 109 2.72 -6.55 -2.49
C ALA A 109 3.69 -7.73 -2.42
N GLN A 110 3.24 -8.88 -2.88
CA GLN A 110 4.01 -10.12 -2.96
C GLN A 110 3.88 -10.73 -4.34
N ALA A 111 4.98 -10.76 -5.09
CA ALA A 111 5.02 -11.48 -6.35
C ALA A 111 5.04 -12.99 -6.11
N THR A 112 4.29 -13.72 -6.92
CA THR A 112 4.22 -15.18 -6.96
C THR A 112 4.57 -15.68 -8.37
N GLU A 113 4.56 -16.98 -8.61
CA GLU A 113 4.72 -17.50 -9.97
C GLU A 113 3.54 -17.14 -10.88
N ALA A 114 2.33 -17.06 -10.33
CA ALA A 114 1.09 -16.86 -11.09
C ALA A 114 0.66 -15.39 -11.21
N GLY A 115 1.24 -14.47 -10.41
CA GLY A 115 0.84 -13.06 -10.39
C GLY A 115 1.28 -12.36 -9.11
N VAL A 116 0.54 -11.31 -8.73
CA VAL A 116 0.85 -10.47 -7.57
C VAL A 116 -0.33 -10.49 -6.60
N ILE A 117 -0.05 -10.74 -5.32
CA ILE A 117 -0.99 -10.53 -4.23
C ILE A 117 -0.70 -9.15 -3.63
N VAL A 118 -1.72 -8.31 -3.51
CA VAL A 118 -1.62 -7.00 -2.86
C VAL A 118 -2.54 -6.99 -1.66
N GLY A 119 -1.97 -6.81 -0.47
CA GLY A 119 -2.70 -6.58 0.77
C GLY A 119 -2.75 -5.09 1.11
N ILE A 120 -3.89 -4.63 1.59
CA ILE A 120 -4.10 -3.24 2.00
C ILE A 120 -4.80 -3.23 3.36
N GLY A 121 -4.23 -2.47 4.29
CA GLY A 121 -4.84 -2.16 5.56
C GLY A 121 -5.03 -0.65 5.70
N ILE A 122 -6.26 -0.22 6.02
CA ILE A 122 -6.61 1.18 6.19
C ILE A 122 -7.25 1.37 7.56
N ASN A 123 -6.73 2.28 8.35
CA ASN A 123 -7.33 2.70 9.61
C ASN A 123 -8.54 3.60 9.29
N VAL A 124 -9.76 3.06 9.39
CA VAL A 124 -10.98 3.80 9.04
C VAL A 124 -11.58 4.48 10.27
N ALA A 125 -12.06 3.72 11.23
CA ALA A 125 -12.81 4.22 12.39
C ALA A 125 -12.01 4.12 13.71
N MET A 126 -10.72 3.77 13.68
CA MET A 126 -9.91 3.64 14.88
C MET A 126 -9.82 4.96 15.65
N THR A 127 -10.07 4.89 16.94
CA THR A 127 -9.86 5.98 17.88
C THR A 127 -8.38 6.15 18.23
N LYS A 128 -8.00 7.25 18.88
CA LYS A 128 -6.60 7.48 19.30
C LYS A 128 -6.08 6.39 20.25
N GLN A 129 -6.96 5.82 21.07
CA GLN A 129 -6.62 4.75 22.02
C GLN A 129 -6.42 3.39 21.36
N GLU A 130 -7.07 3.17 20.21
CA GLU A 130 -6.96 1.92 19.43
C GLU A 130 -5.79 1.91 18.45
N LEU A 131 -5.20 3.07 18.17
CA LEU A 131 -4.04 3.16 17.28
C LEU A 131 -2.82 2.50 17.93
N PRO A 132 -2.07 1.64 17.21
CA PRO A 132 -0.95 0.88 17.78
C PRO A 132 0.27 1.76 18.12
N VAL A 133 0.39 2.92 17.47
CA VAL A 133 1.54 3.84 17.62
C VAL A 133 1.11 5.30 17.38
N ASP A 134 1.82 6.25 18.00
CA ASP A 134 1.54 7.69 17.88
C ASP A 134 1.73 8.26 16.46
N THR A 135 2.49 7.57 15.63
CA THR A 135 2.73 7.92 14.22
C THR A 135 1.64 7.42 13.28
N ALA A 136 0.60 6.75 13.81
CA ALA A 136 -0.58 6.35 13.05
C ALA A 136 -1.73 7.37 13.21
N THR A 137 -2.67 7.31 12.28
CA THR A 137 -3.96 8.02 12.32
C THR A 137 -5.04 7.18 11.65
N SER A 138 -6.29 7.65 11.67
CA SER A 138 -7.40 7.04 10.96
C SER A 138 -8.17 8.07 10.14
N LEU A 139 -9.03 7.61 9.23
CA LEU A 139 -9.91 8.48 8.47
C LEU A 139 -10.87 9.24 9.39
N ALA A 140 -11.37 8.60 10.46
CA ALA A 140 -12.23 9.24 11.44
C ALA A 140 -11.51 10.37 12.21
N ILE A 141 -10.26 10.16 12.63
CA ILE A 141 -9.45 11.18 13.30
C ILE A 141 -9.12 12.35 12.36
N ALA A 142 -8.98 12.04 11.06
CA ALA A 142 -8.75 13.04 10.02
C ALA A 142 -10.04 13.70 9.50
N GLU A 143 -11.17 13.44 10.14
CA GLU A 143 -12.48 14.03 9.81
C GLU A 143 -12.93 13.75 8.37
N SER A 144 -12.60 12.57 7.84
CA SER A 144 -13.11 12.12 6.54
C SER A 144 -14.63 12.04 6.55
N LYS A 145 -15.27 12.49 5.47
CA LYS A 145 -16.72 12.37 5.28
C LYS A 145 -17.15 10.94 4.95
N GLN A 146 -16.24 10.11 4.44
CA GLN A 146 -16.48 8.73 4.09
C GLN A 146 -15.81 7.79 5.08
N LEU A 147 -16.61 7.02 5.82
CA LEU A 147 -16.16 6.00 6.75
C LEU A 147 -16.78 4.62 6.48
N ASP A 148 -17.63 4.51 5.44
CA ASP A 148 -18.18 3.22 5.02
C ASP A 148 -17.11 2.40 4.29
N ARG A 149 -16.64 1.36 4.96
CA ARG A 149 -15.59 0.47 4.46
C ARG A 149 -15.97 -0.23 3.15
N ASN A 150 -17.26 -0.54 2.95
CA ASN A 150 -17.74 -1.19 1.74
C ASN A 150 -17.69 -0.24 0.55
N LEU A 151 -18.05 1.03 0.76
CA LEU A 151 -17.97 2.05 -0.28
C LEU A 151 -16.51 2.36 -0.66
N ILE A 152 -15.62 2.50 0.33
CA ILE A 152 -14.17 2.69 0.10
C ILE A 152 -13.62 1.51 -0.72
N LEU A 153 -13.94 0.27 -0.34
CA LEU A 153 -13.51 -0.92 -1.07
C LEU A 153 -14.04 -0.95 -2.50
N ALA A 154 -15.33 -0.67 -2.68
CA ALA A 154 -15.96 -0.68 -4.01
C ALA A 154 -15.35 0.40 -4.94
N GLN A 155 -15.15 1.61 -4.43
CA GLN A 155 -14.50 2.69 -5.17
C GLN A 155 -13.06 2.32 -5.55
N PHE A 156 -12.29 1.76 -4.59
CA PHE A 156 -10.94 1.29 -4.85
C PHE A 156 -10.89 0.22 -5.95
N LEU A 157 -11.71 -0.83 -5.83
CA LEU A 157 -11.67 -1.94 -6.78
C LEU A 157 -12.04 -1.50 -8.19
N ASN A 158 -13.04 -0.64 -8.35
CA ASN A 158 -13.44 -0.09 -9.64
C ASN A 158 -12.33 0.78 -10.26
N LEU A 159 -11.78 1.71 -9.47
CA LEU A 159 -10.73 2.61 -9.95
C LEU A 159 -9.42 1.86 -10.23
N PHE A 160 -9.08 0.88 -9.38
CA PHE A 160 -7.89 0.05 -9.60
C PHE A 160 -8.02 -0.79 -10.87
N ALA A 161 -9.18 -1.39 -11.13
CA ALA A 161 -9.41 -2.16 -12.33
C ALA A 161 -9.21 -1.32 -13.61
N SER A 162 -9.71 -0.07 -13.62
CA SER A 162 -9.48 0.87 -14.74
C SER A 162 -7.99 1.17 -14.92
N LYS A 163 -7.32 1.64 -13.85
CA LYS A 163 -5.90 1.99 -13.89
C LYS A 163 -5.00 0.79 -14.22
N PHE A 164 -5.35 -0.39 -13.73
CA PHE A 164 -4.63 -1.60 -14.03
C PHE A 164 -4.75 -1.98 -15.50
N THR A 165 -5.93 -1.82 -16.10
CA THR A 165 -6.13 -2.02 -17.54
C THR A 165 -5.31 -1.03 -18.37
N GLU A 166 -5.36 0.25 -18.03
CA GLU A 166 -4.55 1.28 -18.69
C GLU A 166 -3.04 0.99 -18.56
N TRP A 167 -2.60 0.57 -17.35
CA TRP A 167 -1.22 0.17 -17.11
C TRP A 167 -0.83 -1.05 -17.96
N GLU A 168 -1.69 -2.07 -18.07
CA GLU A 168 -1.48 -3.25 -18.94
C GLU A 168 -1.32 -2.84 -20.41
N GLU A 169 -2.04 -1.81 -20.86
CA GLU A 169 -2.01 -1.24 -22.21
C GLU A 169 -0.81 -0.30 -22.44
N GLY A 170 0.03 -0.09 -21.43
CA GLY A 170 1.28 0.67 -21.55
C GLY A 170 1.27 2.07 -20.94
N ALA A 171 0.17 2.49 -20.28
CA ALA A 171 0.15 3.76 -19.55
C ALA A 171 1.21 3.80 -18.45
N ASP A 172 1.77 4.99 -18.22
CA ASP A 172 2.77 5.28 -17.21
C ASP A 172 2.15 6.15 -16.10
N PHE A 173 2.21 5.69 -14.86
CA PHE A 173 1.68 6.38 -13.69
C PHE A 173 2.76 6.95 -12.77
N VAL A 174 4.03 6.91 -13.18
CA VAL A 174 5.18 7.39 -12.38
C VAL A 174 5.01 8.86 -12.02
N ASP A 175 4.65 9.72 -12.98
CA ASP A 175 4.44 11.14 -12.72
C ASP A 175 3.26 11.40 -11.79
N SER A 176 2.18 10.64 -11.93
CA SER A 176 1.00 10.76 -11.05
C SER A 176 1.34 10.36 -9.61
N TYR A 177 2.08 9.27 -9.44
CA TYR A 177 2.59 8.84 -8.13
C TYR A 177 3.56 9.88 -7.54
N SER A 178 4.51 10.36 -8.34
CA SER A 178 5.55 11.31 -7.91
C SER A 178 4.98 12.62 -7.40
N ARG A 179 3.91 13.14 -8.03
CA ARG A 179 3.24 14.38 -7.60
C ARG A 179 2.68 14.32 -6.19
N VAL A 180 2.33 13.15 -5.69
CA VAL A 180 1.74 12.96 -4.36
C VAL A 180 2.67 12.22 -3.40
N CYS A 181 3.90 11.92 -3.82
CA CYS A 181 4.90 11.21 -3.03
C CYS A 181 5.67 12.17 -2.12
N ALA A 182 5.36 12.14 -0.82
CA ALA A 182 6.01 12.97 0.20
C ALA A 182 7.49 12.59 0.46
N THR A 183 7.97 11.48 -0.08
CA THR A 183 9.36 11.05 0.07
C THR A 183 10.29 11.83 -0.86
N LEU A 184 9.83 12.21 -2.04
CA LEU A 184 10.67 12.89 -3.03
C LEU A 184 11.06 14.29 -2.56
N GLY A 185 12.32 14.66 -2.82
CA GLY A 185 12.94 15.92 -2.39
C GLY A 185 13.40 15.91 -0.92
N ARG A 186 13.15 14.85 -0.15
CA ARG A 186 13.59 14.74 1.25
C ARG A 186 14.91 13.99 1.38
N GLU A 187 15.66 14.35 2.40
CA GLU A 187 16.73 13.52 2.90
C GLU A 187 16.13 12.31 3.62
N VAL A 188 16.59 11.12 3.24
CA VAL A 188 16.04 9.85 3.73
C VAL A 188 17.14 8.93 4.19
N GLN A 189 16.83 8.12 5.21
CA GLN A 189 17.63 6.96 5.58
C GLN A 189 16.94 5.70 5.02
N ILE A 190 17.71 4.94 4.25
CA ILE A 190 17.28 3.67 3.68
C ILE A 190 17.72 2.55 4.62
N GLU A 191 16.76 1.74 5.05
CA GLU A 191 16.95 0.59 5.91
C GLU A 191 16.70 -0.69 5.12
N VAL A 192 17.75 -1.52 4.96
CA VAL A 192 17.66 -2.83 4.29
C VAL A 192 18.17 -3.89 5.24
N ILE A 193 17.41 -4.96 5.45
CA ILE A 193 17.84 -6.07 6.32
C ILE A 193 19.19 -6.61 5.86
N GLY A 194 20.11 -6.74 6.82
CA GLY A 194 21.44 -7.31 6.57
C GLY A 194 22.42 -6.39 5.84
N ARG A 195 22.09 -5.10 5.68
CA ARG A 195 22.98 -4.10 5.07
C ARG A 195 23.13 -2.89 6.00
N ALA A 196 24.20 -2.14 5.82
CA ALA A 196 24.36 -0.84 6.47
C ALA A 196 23.31 0.14 5.95
N ASN A 197 22.77 0.97 6.85
CA ASN A 197 21.87 2.05 6.48
C ASN A 197 22.57 3.03 5.53
N ARG A 198 21.82 3.56 4.57
CA ARG A 198 22.31 4.56 3.63
C ARG A 198 21.44 5.80 3.73
N THR A 199 22.06 6.97 3.73
CA THR A 199 21.35 8.26 3.65
C THR A 199 21.54 8.89 2.28
N GLY A 200 20.58 9.69 1.86
CA GLY A 200 20.63 10.46 0.62
C GLY A 200 19.35 11.22 0.34
N ILE A 201 19.35 12.09 -0.65
CA ILE A 201 18.15 12.82 -1.05
C ILE A 201 17.39 11.96 -2.06
N ALA A 202 16.11 11.73 -1.78
CA ALA A 202 15.20 11.00 -2.66
C ALA A 202 14.85 11.83 -3.89
N LYS A 203 15.31 11.42 -5.08
CA LYS A 203 15.19 12.23 -6.31
C LYS A 203 13.95 11.89 -7.12
N SER A 204 13.73 10.64 -7.42
CA SER A 204 12.65 10.19 -8.32
C SER A 204 12.29 8.72 -8.10
N ILE A 205 11.18 8.31 -8.69
CA ILE A 205 10.76 6.90 -8.79
C ILE A 205 10.91 6.49 -10.26
N ASN A 206 11.38 5.28 -10.53
CA ASN A 206 11.45 4.74 -11.88
C ASN A 206 10.20 3.91 -12.25
N LYS A 207 10.14 3.43 -13.49
CA LYS A 207 8.99 2.68 -14.06
C LYS A 207 8.70 1.34 -13.38
N ILE A 208 9.67 0.80 -12.63
CA ILE A 208 9.48 -0.42 -11.84
C ILE A 208 9.20 -0.13 -10.36
N GLY A 209 9.07 1.15 -9.98
CA GLY A 209 8.76 1.56 -8.61
C GLY A 209 9.98 1.71 -7.69
N ALA A 210 11.20 1.58 -8.20
CA ALA A 210 12.40 1.79 -7.40
C ALA A 210 12.63 3.28 -7.12
N LEU A 211 13.10 3.60 -5.90
CA LEU A 211 13.49 4.95 -5.50
C LEU A 211 14.92 5.22 -5.98
N LEU A 212 15.13 6.34 -6.65
CA LEU A 212 16.46 6.82 -7.04
C LEU A 212 16.87 7.96 -6.12
N LEU A 213 18.09 7.88 -5.59
CA LEU A 213 18.72 8.97 -4.84
C LEU A 213 19.46 9.92 -5.81
N GLU A 214 19.80 11.13 -5.34
CA GLU A 214 20.51 12.12 -6.16
C GLU A 214 21.90 11.64 -6.60
N ASP A 215 22.56 10.81 -5.81
CA ASP A 215 23.86 10.20 -6.14
C ASP A 215 23.78 9.06 -7.16
N GLY A 216 22.57 8.78 -7.70
CA GLY A 216 22.30 7.74 -8.69
C GLY A 216 22.09 6.34 -8.09
N PHE A 217 22.10 6.20 -6.76
CA PHE A 217 21.83 4.91 -6.13
C PHE A 217 20.36 4.53 -6.28
N GLU A 218 20.10 3.30 -6.71
CA GLU A 218 18.76 2.75 -6.89
C GLU A 218 18.37 1.84 -5.73
N VAL A 219 17.21 2.10 -5.14
CA VAL A 219 16.64 1.36 -4.02
C VAL A 219 15.44 0.58 -4.51
N ASN A 220 15.60 -0.73 -4.68
CA ASN A 220 14.52 -1.62 -5.11
C ASN A 220 13.73 -2.19 -3.93
N VAL A 221 14.40 -2.34 -2.78
CA VAL A 221 13.83 -2.93 -1.55
C VAL A 221 14.40 -2.18 -0.33
N GLY A 222 13.58 -1.94 0.65
CA GLY A 222 13.96 -1.31 1.91
C GLY A 222 12.84 -0.46 2.48
N ASP A 223 12.98 -0.06 3.73
CA ASP A 223 12.13 0.95 4.35
C ASP A 223 12.82 2.31 4.30
N VAL A 224 12.02 3.36 4.32
CA VAL A 224 12.50 4.73 4.29
C VAL A 224 12.08 5.47 5.56
N VAL A 225 13.08 6.03 6.24
CA VAL A 225 12.87 6.99 7.32
C VAL A 225 13.14 8.39 6.76
N HIS A 226 12.15 9.29 6.83
CA HIS A 226 12.36 10.70 6.49
C HIS A 226 13.22 11.35 7.56
N LEU A 227 14.36 11.89 7.18
CA LEU A 227 15.18 12.70 8.07
C LEU A 227 14.62 14.14 8.12
N ARG A 228 14.86 14.84 9.22
CA ARG A 228 14.34 16.19 9.43
C ARG A 228 15.21 17.23 8.74
#